data_f9088e1ff046ce9095407eb5d2008cb8
#
_entry.id   f9088e1ff046ce9095407eb5d2008cb8
#
_cell.length_a   1.000
_cell.length_b   1.000
_cell.length_c   1.000
_cell.angle_alpha   90.00
_cell.angle_beta   90.00
_cell.angle_gamma   90.00
#
_symmetry.space_group_name_H-M   'P 1'
#
loop_
_entity.id
_entity.type
_entity.pdbx_description
1 polymer ?
#
loop_
_entity_poly.entity_id
_entity_poly.type
_entity_poly.pdbx_seq_one_letter_code
_entity_poly.pdbx_strand_id
1 'polypeptide(L)'
;MTDIAAPEIETPASASLPREDAQQTRHPRIAAYSGPAGGWGALKSVGQHVSHSRAPWKSVRSLLKANQDKGFDCPGCAWGDPEHGSSFEFCENGAKAVAWEVTAKRVTPRFFAQHTVTELLGWDDFMLEDQGRLTEPMRYDAASDRYMPISWDAAFELVAEHLSALTSPDEALFYTS
;
A
#
# COMPACT_ATOMS: atom_id res chain seq x y z
N MET A 1 -4.73 -50.80 -13.43
CA MET A 1 -4.91 -49.42 -13.85
C MET A 1 -6.11 -48.91 -13.08
N THR A 2 -5.86 -48.28 -11.97
CA THR A 2 -6.87 -47.72 -11.06
C THR A 2 -6.83 -46.21 -11.25
N ASP A 3 -7.89 -45.70 -11.86
CA ASP A 3 -8.13 -44.25 -12.01
C ASP A 3 -8.26 -43.63 -10.62
N ILE A 4 -7.28 -42.82 -10.25
CA ILE A 4 -7.38 -41.95 -9.08
C ILE A 4 -7.93 -40.62 -9.58
N ALA A 5 -9.23 -40.43 -9.37
CA ALA A 5 -9.86 -39.14 -9.61
C ALA A 5 -9.22 -38.07 -8.71
N ALA A 6 -8.76 -37.00 -9.33
CA ALA A 6 -8.28 -35.84 -8.62
C ALA A 6 -9.42 -35.23 -7.76
N PRO A 7 -9.14 -34.73 -6.54
CA PRO A 7 -10.15 -34.08 -5.73
C PRO A 7 -10.63 -32.80 -6.45
N GLU A 8 -11.96 -32.72 -6.67
CA GLU A 8 -12.58 -31.48 -7.09
C GLU A 8 -12.33 -30.41 -6.01
N ILE A 9 -11.53 -29.41 -6.36
CA ILE A 9 -11.41 -28.20 -5.57
C ILE A 9 -12.71 -27.44 -5.80
N GLU A 10 -13.62 -27.51 -4.83
CA GLU A 10 -14.79 -26.64 -4.80
C GLU A 10 -14.27 -25.20 -4.74
N THR A 11 -14.32 -24.51 -5.86
CA THR A 11 -14.14 -23.05 -5.93
C THR A 11 -15.23 -22.48 -5.02
N PRO A 12 -14.89 -21.74 -3.95
CA PRO A 12 -15.91 -21.09 -3.15
C PRO A 12 -16.71 -20.21 -4.09
N ALA A 13 -18.02 -20.43 -4.14
CA ALA A 13 -18.94 -19.64 -4.92
C ALA A 13 -18.60 -18.18 -4.65
N SER A 14 -18.32 -17.44 -5.72
CA SER A 14 -18.16 -15.98 -5.70
C SER A 14 -19.37 -15.43 -4.95
N ALA A 15 -19.22 -15.25 -3.65
CA ALA A 15 -20.12 -14.45 -2.86
C ALA A 15 -20.00 -13.05 -3.44
N SER A 16 -20.91 -12.71 -4.36
CA SER A 16 -21.11 -11.33 -4.76
C SER A 16 -21.40 -10.58 -3.47
N LEU A 17 -20.39 -9.84 -2.99
CA LEU A 17 -20.61 -8.86 -1.94
C LEU A 17 -21.85 -8.07 -2.33
N PRO A 18 -22.83 -7.89 -1.43
CA PRO A 18 -23.97 -7.05 -1.73
C PRO A 18 -23.39 -5.73 -2.22
N ARG A 19 -23.71 -5.33 -3.44
CA ARG A 19 -23.60 -3.92 -3.82
C ARG A 19 -24.63 -3.22 -2.95
N GLU A 20 -24.23 -2.89 -1.74
CA GLU A 20 -24.89 -1.80 -1.04
C GLU A 20 -24.75 -0.62 -1.97
N ASP A 21 -25.91 -0.10 -2.39
CA ASP A 21 -25.97 1.15 -3.11
C ASP A 21 -25.02 2.11 -2.39
N ALA A 22 -23.97 2.52 -3.10
CA ALA A 22 -22.94 3.37 -2.54
C ALA A 22 -23.60 4.68 -2.13
N GLN A 23 -24.24 4.65 -0.99
CA GLN A 23 -24.51 5.83 -0.23
C GLN A 23 -23.14 6.36 0.07
N GLN A 24 -22.71 7.28 -0.80
CA GLN A 24 -21.49 8.06 -0.63
C GLN A 24 -21.57 8.64 0.77
N THR A 25 -21.14 7.87 1.75
CA THR A 25 -20.90 8.36 3.10
C THR A 25 -19.85 9.42 2.89
N ARG A 26 -20.29 10.69 2.83
CA ARG A 26 -19.41 11.85 2.71
C ARG A 26 -18.40 11.69 3.84
N HIS A 27 -17.21 11.29 3.49
CA HIS A 27 -16.14 11.17 4.47
C HIS A 27 -16.03 12.53 5.16
N PRO A 28 -16.14 12.64 6.48
CA PRO A 28 -16.21 13.93 7.19
C PRO A 28 -14.97 14.80 6.98
N ARG A 29 -13.92 14.24 6.37
CA ARG A 29 -12.66 14.93 6.05
C ARG A 29 -12.52 15.32 4.58
N ILE A 30 -13.45 14.90 3.71
CA ILE A 30 -13.43 15.24 2.29
C ILE A 30 -14.32 16.46 2.08
N ALA A 31 -13.72 17.60 1.82
CA ALA A 31 -14.43 18.82 1.43
C ALA A 31 -14.30 19.04 -0.07
N ALA A 32 -15.33 19.59 -0.68
CA ALA A 32 -15.24 20.05 -2.07
C ALA A 32 -14.16 21.14 -2.19
N TYR A 33 -13.23 20.94 -3.11
CA TYR A 33 -12.17 21.90 -3.40
C TYR A 33 -12.51 22.66 -4.67
N SER A 34 -12.64 23.97 -4.56
CA SER A 34 -12.98 24.86 -5.67
C SER A 34 -11.82 25.73 -6.16
N GLY A 35 -10.65 25.58 -5.54
CA GLY A 35 -9.44 26.31 -5.91
C GLY A 35 -8.75 25.74 -7.16
N PRO A 36 -7.75 26.43 -7.71
CA PRO A 36 -6.96 25.93 -8.83
C PRO A 36 -6.12 24.72 -8.38
N ALA A 37 -5.89 23.78 -9.29
CA ALA A 37 -4.90 22.74 -9.10
C ALA A 37 -3.50 23.35 -9.11
N GLY A 38 -2.68 23.05 -8.11
CA GLY A 38 -1.33 23.59 -7.97
C GLY A 38 -1.25 24.90 -7.15
N GLY A 39 -0.17 25.63 -7.32
CA GLY A 39 0.06 26.89 -6.63
C GLY A 39 0.14 26.76 -5.10
N TRP A 40 -0.31 27.74 -4.36
CA TRP A 40 -0.24 27.78 -2.90
C TRP A 40 -1.00 26.63 -2.22
N GLY A 41 -2.09 26.15 -2.85
CA GLY A 41 -2.84 25.00 -2.35
C GLY A 41 -1.99 23.73 -2.32
N ALA A 42 -1.26 23.46 -3.41
CA ALA A 42 -0.36 22.31 -3.51
C ALA A 42 0.82 22.43 -2.51
N LEU A 43 1.43 23.61 -2.38
CA LEU A 43 2.51 23.82 -1.40
C LEU A 43 2.04 23.59 0.04
N LYS A 44 0.84 24.06 0.38
CA LYS A 44 0.22 23.80 1.68
C LYS A 44 0.02 22.30 1.90
N SER A 45 -0.52 21.61 0.92
CA SER A 45 -0.75 20.17 0.96
C SER A 45 0.56 19.39 1.14
N VAL A 46 1.60 19.71 0.37
CA VAL A 46 2.96 19.13 0.54
C VAL A 46 3.46 19.33 1.97
N GLY A 47 3.39 20.56 2.50
CA GLY A 47 3.81 20.87 3.86
C GLY A 47 3.04 20.07 4.93
N GLN A 48 1.74 19.89 4.74
CA GLN A 48 0.90 19.08 5.62
C GLN A 48 1.32 17.60 5.61
N HIS A 49 1.51 16.99 4.43
CA HIS A 49 1.91 15.58 4.31
C HIS A 49 3.32 15.34 4.84
N VAL A 50 4.26 16.24 4.55
CA VAL A 50 5.62 16.20 5.11
C VAL A 50 5.58 16.23 6.64
N SER A 51 4.78 17.11 7.24
CA SER A 51 4.64 17.18 8.70
C SER A 51 3.96 15.94 9.26
N HIS A 52 2.91 15.44 8.59
CA HIS A 52 2.13 14.28 9.02
C HIS A 52 2.92 12.97 9.00
N SER A 53 3.96 12.87 8.17
CA SER A 53 4.88 11.73 8.13
C SER A 53 5.61 11.47 9.45
N ARG A 54 5.61 12.42 10.39
CA ARG A 54 6.43 12.42 11.62
C ARG A 54 7.93 12.29 11.36
N ALA A 55 8.36 12.54 10.12
CA ALA A 55 9.75 12.52 9.70
C ALA A 55 10.04 13.66 8.69
N PRO A 56 9.76 14.94 9.03
CA PRO A 56 9.76 16.04 8.07
C PRO A 56 11.10 16.22 7.37
N TRP A 57 12.21 16.13 8.09
CA TRP A 57 13.54 16.26 7.50
C TRP A 57 13.90 15.13 6.54
N LYS A 58 13.47 13.89 6.85
CA LYS A 58 13.61 12.76 5.91
C LYS A 58 12.79 13.02 4.67
N SER A 59 11.52 13.41 4.83
CA SER A 59 10.62 13.71 3.70
C SER A 59 11.21 14.76 2.79
N VAL A 60 11.64 15.90 3.31
CA VAL A 60 12.26 16.97 2.50
C VAL A 60 13.53 16.47 1.80
N ARG A 61 14.42 15.77 2.52
CA ARG A 61 15.65 15.25 1.93
C ARG A 61 15.37 14.21 0.83
N SER A 62 14.34 13.41 1.00
CA SER A 62 13.93 12.42 -0.02
C SER A 62 13.31 13.11 -1.22
N LEU A 63 12.44 14.11 -1.00
CA LEU A 63 11.84 14.88 -2.09
C LEU A 63 12.89 15.57 -2.98
N LEU A 64 13.98 16.07 -2.40
CA LEU A 64 15.09 16.66 -3.17
C LEU A 64 15.88 15.63 -3.99
N LYS A 65 15.60 14.33 -3.81
CA LYS A 65 16.21 13.23 -4.55
C LYS A 65 15.23 12.50 -5.47
N ALA A 66 13.96 12.83 -5.40
CA ALA A 66 12.95 12.23 -6.27
C ALA A 66 13.17 12.70 -7.71
N ASN A 67 13.16 11.77 -8.66
CA ASN A 67 13.37 11.99 -10.09
C ASN A 67 14.69 12.76 -10.40
N GLN A 68 15.76 12.41 -9.70
CA GLN A 68 17.09 12.96 -9.90
C GLN A 68 18.06 11.87 -10.33
N ASP A 69 19.03 12.17 -11.19
CA ASP A 69 20.04 11.22 -11.72
C ASP A 69 20.71 10.34 -10.65
N LYS A 70 20.94 10.91 -9.46
CA LYS A 70 21.55 10.22 -8.32
C LYS A 70 20.54 9.99 -7.19
N GLY A 71 19.28 9.95 -7.53
CA GLY A 71 18.18 9.81 -6.62
C GLY A 71 17.42 8.50 -6.80
N PHE A 72 16.12 8.61 -6.89
CA PHE A 72 15.18 7.50 -7.12
C PHE A 72 13.96 8.01 -7.90
N ASP A 73 13.32 7.10 -8.62
CA ASP A 73 12.09 7.40 -9.33
C ASP A 73 10.93 7.54 -8.33
N CYS A 74 10.08 8.52 -8.57
CA CYS A 74 8.95 8.79 -7.68
C CYS A 74 7.99 7.58 -7.65
N PRO A 75 7.65 7.03 -6.46
CA PRO A 75 6.76 5.87 -6.36
C PRO A 75 5.29 6.20 -6.68
N GLY A 76 4.95 7.46 -6.94
CA GLY A 76 3.57 7.87 -7.19
C GLY A 76 3.05 7.59 -8.59
N CYS A 77 3.91 7.67 -9.59
CA CYS A 77 3.57 7.36 -10.99
C CYS A 77 4.85 7.15 -11.81
N ALA A 78 4.71 6.53 -12.98
CA ALA A 78 5.81 6.31 -13.91
C ALA A 78 6.04 7.53 -14.82
N TRP A 79 6.25 8.70 -14.26
CA TRP A 79 6.58 9.90 -15.03
C TRP A 79 8.05 9.85 -15.44
N GLY A 80 8.33 10.04 -16.72
CA GLY A 80 9.71 10.04 -17.23
C GLY A 80 10.53 11.23 -16.70
N ASP A 81 11.81 10.98 -16.45
CA ASP A 81 12.72 12.04 -16.04
C ASP A 81 12.94 13.04 -17.19
N PRO A 82 12.97 14.34 -16.89
CA PRO A 82 13.29 15.34 -17.88
C PRO A 82 14.78 15.25 -18.27
N GLU A 83 15.11 15.59 -19.50
CA GLU A 83 16.49 15.63 -20.01
C GLU A 83 17.38 16.59 -19.17
N HIS A 84 16.77 17.63 -18.61
CA HIS A 84 17.41 18.59 -17.70
C HIS A 84 16.53 18.76 -16.46
N GLY A 85 16.92 18.07 -15.38
CA GLY A 85 16.21 18.12 -14.11
C GLY A 85 16.40 19.44 -13.36
N SER A 86 15.40 19.84 -12.58
CA SER A 86 15.48 20.90 -11.58
C SER A 86 15.72 20.32 -10.19
N SER A 87 15.92 21.16 -9.18
CA SER A 87 16.05 20.69 -7.79
C SER A 87 14.71 20.20 -7.20
N PHE A 88 13.60 20.42 -7.90
CA PHE A 88 12.24 20.09 -7.44
C PHE A 88 11.49 19.35 -8.56
N GLU A 89 11.79 18.07 -8.74
CA GLU A 89 11.17 17.20 -9.75
C GLU A 89 10.09 16.32 -9.15
N PHE A 90 9.15 16.92 -8.42
CA PHE A 90 8.02 16.21 -7.85
C PHE A 90 6.74 17.05 -7.89
N CYS A 91 5.61 16.39 -8.05
CA CYS A 91 4.30 16.99 -7.93
C CYS A 91 3.73 16.79 -6.50
N GLU A 92 2.55 17.34 -6.23
CA GLU A 92 1.85 17.17 -4.95
C GLU A 92 1.62 15.68 -4.62
N ASN A 93 1.18 14.87 -5.58
CA ASN A 93 0.94 13.44 -5.36
C ASN A 93 2.24 12.68 -5.10
N GLY A 94 3.32 13.01 -5.81
CA GLY A 94 4.65 12.46 -5.55
C GLY A 94 5.15 12.82 -4.15
N ALA A 95 4.91 14.04 -3.70
CA ALA A 95 5.25 14.45 -2.34
C ALA A 95 4.48 13.67 -1.26
N LYS A 96 3.19 13.36 -1.51
CA LYS A 96 2.39 12.49 -0.64
C LYS A 96 2.97 11.08 -0.60
N ALA A 97 3.21 10.47 -1.75
CA ALA A 97 3.76 9.13 -1.86
C ALA A 97 5.12 9.01 -1.14
N VAL A 98 6.04 9.93 -1.39
CA VAL A 98 7.34 9.97 -0.70
C VAL A 98 7.18 10.17 0.81
N ALA A 99 6.25 11.03 1.25
CA ALA A 99 6.00 11.25 2.68
C ALA A 99 5.48 9.97 3.37
N TRP A 100 4.66 9.17 2.70
CA TRP A 100 4.19 7.87 3.18
C TRP A 100 5.31 6.84 3.24
N GLU A 101 6.19 6.79 2.24
CA GLU A 101 7.32 5.86 2.24
C GLU A 101 8.32 6.14 3.39
N VAL A 102 8.63 7.40 3.64
CA VAL A 102 9.62 7.79 4.66
C VAL A 102 9.02 8.02 6.05
N THR A 103 7.72 7.77 6.22
CA THR A 103 7.04 8.01 7.51
C THR A 103 7.73 7.34 8.68
N ALA A 104 7.71 7.99 9.84
CA ALA A 104 8.15 7.39 11.09
C ALA A 104 7.08 6.50 11.76
N LYS A 105 5.84 6.53 11.25
CA LYS A 105 4.77 5.68 11.74
C LYS A 105 5.06 4.22 11.42
N ARG A 106 4.70 3.32 12.35
CA ARG A 106 4.97 1.88 12.21
C ARG A 106 3.74 1.07 12.58
N VAL A 107 3.44 0.09 11.73
CA VAL A 107 2.43 -0.95 11.98
C VAL A 107 3.17 -2.19 12.45
N THR A 108 3.07 -2.45 13.74
CA THR A 108 3.76 -3.56 14.41
C THR A 108 2.82 -4.74 14.63
N PRO A 109 3.32 -5.94 15.01
CA PRO A 109 2.48 -7.07 15.40
C PRO A 109 1.44 -6.72 16.48
N ARG A 110 1.76 -5.77 17.36
CA ARG A 110 0.81 -5.31 18.38
C ARG A 110 -0.43 -4.65 17.78
N PHE A 111 -0.30 -3.91 16.69
CA PHE A 111 -1.44 -3.34 15.97
C PHE A 111 -2.38 -4.46 15.50
N PHE A 112 -1.85 -5.47 14.83
CA PHE A 112 -2.63 -6.60 14.32
C PHE A 112 -3.18 -7.50 15.43
N ALA A 113 -2.54 -7.55 16.60
CA ALA A 113 -3.10 -8.22 17.76
C ALA A 113 -4.33 -7.50 18.34
N GLN A 114 -4.50 -6.21 18.08
CA GLN A 114 -5.61 -5.40 18.55
C GLN A 114 -6.79 -5.34 17.58
N HIS A 115 -6.54 -5.58 16.26
CA HIS A 115 -7.54 -5.43 15.22
C HIS A 115 -7.71 -6.74 14.43
N THR A 116 -8.97 -7.13 14.19
CA THR A 116 -9.26 -8.23 13.26
C THR A 116 -9.21 -7.74 11.81
N VAL A 117 -9.02 -8.66 10.86
CA VAL A 117 -9.08 -8.32 9.44
C VAL A 117 -10.47 -7.83 9.04
N THR A 118 -11.53 -8.44 9.58
CA THR A 118 -12.91 -7.98 9.39
C THR A 118 -13.11 -6.55 9.87
N GLU A 119 -12.52 -6.17 11.03
CA GLU A 119 -12.57 -4.78 11.50
C GLU A 119 -11.83 -3.83 10.55
N LEU A 120 -10.62 -4.20 10.10
CA LEU A 120 -9.82 -3.38 9.21
C LEU A 120 -10.46 -3.19 7.83
N LEU A 121 -11.22 -4.17 7.33
CA LEU A 121 -11.99 -4.05 6.09
C LEU A 121 -13.09 -2.97 6.17
N GLY A 122 -13.52 -2.61 7.36
CA GLY A 122 -14.46 -1.51 7.59
C GLY A 122 -13.80 -0.13 7.64
N TRP A 123 -12.47 -0.05 7.61
CA TRP A 123 -11.75 1.22 7.62
C TRP A 123 -11.62 1.78 6.20
N ASP A 124 -11.58 3.10 6.06
CA ASP A 124 -11.26 3.70 4.77
C ASP A 124 -9.76 3.59 4.44
N ASP A 125 -9.44 3.61 3.13
CA ASP A 125 -8.09 3.43 2.63
C ASP A 125 -7.10 4.42 3.23
N PHE A 126 -7.52 5.67 3.44
CA PHE A 126 -6.68 6.69 4.07
C PHE A 126 -6.35 6.33 5.52
N MET A 127 -7.33 5.83 6.28
CA MET A 127 -7.09 5.39 7.66
C MET A 127 -6.11 4.22 7.71
N LEU A 128 -6.24 3.25 6.81
CA LEU A 128 -5.33 2.11 6.74
C LEU A 128 -3.90 2.57 6.40
N GLU A 129 -3.76 3.38 5.39
CA GLU A 129 -2.45 3.88 4.94
C GLU A 129 -1.78 4.79 5.97
N ASP A 130 -2.57 5.58 6.70
CA ASP A 130 -2.09 6.50 7.72
C ASP A 130 -1.51 5.80 8.96
N GLN A 131 -1.73 4.50 9.15
CA GLN A 131 -1.11 3.74 10.23
C GLN A 131 0.41 3.67 10.09
N GLY A 132 0.92 3.67 8.88
CA GLY A 132 2.36 3.67 8.59
C GLY A 132 2.87 2.37 7.96
N ARG A 133 4.16 2.11 8.13
CA ARG A 133 4.85 0.99 7.44
C ARG A 133 4.90 -0.26 8.32
N LEU A 134 4.67 -1.41 7.70
CA LEU A 134 4.88 -2.72 8.31
C LEU A 134 6.32 -2.88 8.80
N THR A 135 6.50 -3.51 9.94
CA THR A 135 7.82 -3.76 10.54
C THR A 135 8.29 -5.18 10.34
N GLU A 136 7.40 -6.11 10.11
CA GLU A 136 7.68 -7.54 10.05
C GLU A 136 6.75 -8.23 9.04
N PRO A 137 7.13 -9.38 8.48
CA PRO A 137 6.22 -10.18 7.68
C PRO A 137 5.03 -10.66 8.52
N MET A 138 3.85 -10.58 7.94
CA MET A 138 2.62 -10.99 8.61
C MET A 138 1.89 -12.02 7.75
N ARG A 139 1.30 -13.04 8.38
CA ARG A 139 0.46 -14.04 7.73
C ARG A 139 -0.94 -13.97 8.31
N TYR A 140 -1.95 -14.02 7.46
CA TYR A 140 -3.34 -14.12 7.90
C TYR A 140 -3.62 -15.47 8.53
N ASP A 141 -4.24 -15.44 9.71
CA ASP A 141 -4.75 -16.61 10.42
C ASP A 141 -6.28 -16.56 10.45
N ALA A 142 -6.91 -17.46 9.70
CA ALA A 142 -8.37 -17.50 9.59
C ALA A 142 -9.07 -17.88 10.90
N ALA A 143 -8.40 -18.62 11.79
CA ALA A 143 -9.00 -19.04 13.06
C ALA A 143 -9.20 -17.86 14.02
N SER A 144 -8.27 -16.91 14.02
CA SER A 144 -8.34 -15.70 14.85
C SER A 144 -8.81 -14.45 14.11
N ASP A 145 -8.98 -14.55 12.79
CA ASP A 145 -9.26 -13.42 11.89
C ASP A 145 -8.23 -12.28 12.06
N ARG A 146 -6.94 -12.63 12.19
CA ARG A 146 -5.87 -11.66 12.44
C ARG A 146 -4.64 -11.93 11.59
N TYR A 147 -3.84 -10.89 11.41
CA TYR A 147 -2.49 -11.06 10.91
C TYR A 147 -1.54 -11.41 12.05
N MET A 148 -0.86 -12.54 11.91
CA MET A 148 0.12 -13.05 12.86
C MET A 148 1.54 -12.84 12.32
N PRO A 149 2.50 -12.43 13.17
CA PRO A 149 3.88 -12.26 12.74
C PRO A 149 4.52 -13.61 12.41
N ILE A 150 5.31 -13.64 11.34
CA ILE A 150 6.13 -14.78 10.98
C ILE A 150 7.58 -14.33 10.76
N SER A 151 8.54 -15.25 10.82
CA SER A 151 9.91 -14.93 10.48
C SER A 151 10.09 -14.70 8.97
N TRP A 152 11.14 -14.00 8.57
CA TRP A 152 11.49 -13.84 7.15
C TRP A 152 11.73 -15.19 6.47
N ASP A 153 12.38 -16.12 7.14
CA ASP A 153 12.61 -17.47 6.60
C ASP A 153 11.29 -18.18 6.33
N ALA A 154 10.35 -18.16 7.30
CA ALA A 154 9.02 -18.73 7.12
C ALA A 154 8.21 -18.02 6.02
N ALA A 155 8.40 -16.71 5.83
CA ALA A 155 7.76 -15.99 4.74
C ALA A 155 8.31 -16.41 3.38
N PHE A 156 9.62 -16.57 3.25
CA PHE A 156 10.26 -17.05 2.03
C PHE A 156 9.90 -18.50 1.72
N GLU A 157 9.86 -19.37 2.73
CA GLU A 157 9.41 -20.76 2.58
C GLU A 157 7.97 -20.82 2.05
N LEU A 158 7.07 -20.03 2.64
CA LEU A 158 5.67 -19.96 2.22
C LEU A 158 5.53 -19.50 0.76
N VAL A 159 6.25 -18.45 0.36
CA VAL A 159 6.28 -17.97 -1.04
C VAL A 159 6.83 -19.04 -1.98
N ALA A 160 7.93 -19.69 -1.60
CA ALA A 160 8.54 -20.75 -2.39
C ALA A 160 7.61 -21.96 -2.56
N GLU A 161 6.91 -22.37 -1.50
CA GLU A 161 5.89 -23.42 -1.55
C GLU A 161 4.81 -23.11 -2.58
N HIS A 162 4.19 -21.91 -2.48
CA HIS A 162 3.13 -21.50 -3.39
C HIS A 162 3.61 -21.44 -4.85
N LEU A 163 4.76 -20.85 -5.10
CA LEU A 163 5.30 -20.76 -6.46
C LEU A 163 5.69 -22.14 -7.03
N SER A 164 6.23 -23.04 -6.19
CA SER A 164 6.60 -24.38 -6.61
C SER A 164 5.40 -25.30 -6.84
N ALA A 165 4.26 -25.00 -6.25
CA ALA A 165 3.03 -25.75 -6.44
C ALA A 165 2.28 -25.38 -7.74
N LEU A 166 2.69 -24.33 -8.46
CA LEU A 166 2.09 -23.94 -9.72
C LEU A 166 2.35 -25.01 -10.79
N THR A 167 1.32 -25.32 -11.59
CA THR A 167 1.42 -26.27 -12.70
C THR A 167 2.16 -25.65 -13.90
N SER A 168 2.03 -24.32 -14.07
CA SER A 168 2.69 -23.53 -15.10
C SER A 168 3.14 -22.18 -14.54
N PRO A 169 4.27 -21.63 -14.97
CA PRO A 169 4.67 -20.27 -14.64
C PRO A 169 3.62 -19.20 -15.05
N ASP A 170 2.78 -19.50 -16.03
CA ASP A 170 1.73 -18.60 -16.52
C ASP A 170 0.58 -18.40 -15.52
N GLU A 171 0.54 -19.19 -14.44
CA GLU A 171 -0.41 -19.01 -13.33
C GLU A 171 0.01 -17.88 -12.37
N ALA A 172 1.26 -17.38 -12.47
CA ALA A 172 1.76 -16.29 -11.65
C ALA A 172 1.88 -15.01 -12.48
N LEU A 173 1.29 -13.93 -11.99
CA LEU A 173 1.45 -12.59 -12.56
C LEU A 173 2.19 -11.70 -11.57
N PHE A 174 3.36 -11.19 -11.98
CA PHE A 174 4.09 -10.17 -11.23
C PHE A 174 3.77 -8.79 -11.82
N TYR A 175 3.10 -7.97 -11.04
CA TYR A 175 2.78 -6.59 -11.40
C TYR A 175 3.71 -5.63 -10.68
N THR A 176 4.31 -4.71 -11.44
CA THR A 176 5.13 -3.63 -10.91
C THR A 176 4.80 -2.33 -11.66
N SER A 177 4.85 -1.21 -10.98
CA SER A 177 4.69 0.13 -11.55
C SER A 177 6.02 0.85 -11.60
#